data_1822efd123b09749845692bd74e08f07
#
_entry.id   1822efd123b09749845692bd74e08f07
#
_cell.length_a   1.000
_cell.length_b   1.000
_cell.length_c   1.000
_cell.angle_alpha   90.00
_cell.angle_beta   90.00
_cell.angle_gamma   90.00
#
_symmetry.space_group_name_H-M   'P 1'
#
loop_
_entity.id
_entity.type
_entity.pdbx_description
1 polymer ?
#
loop_
_entity_poly.entity_id
_entity_poly.type
_entity_poly.pdbx_seq_one_letter_code
_entity_poly.pdbx_strand_id
1 'polypeptide(L)'
;MCIRDRRYPHPPETMVSRSFFDAHPREFFDFYCDRMLALDAEPNAAHRKLAELEREGTLSAVVTQNIDGLHQKAGSRNVLELHGSVWRNFCMDCGAPYTVEELLALRKQSPDGVPRCPRCGTIVKPDVVLYEEPLDDGTVTAAVRAIASADLLVIAGTSLAVYPAAGLIDYFSGDHLAIINRTPTPRDAHADLCIATNVGKVLGY
;
A
#
# COMPACT_ATOMS: atom_id res chain seq x y z
N MET A 1 -4.00 -12.69 -0.71
CA MET A 1 -4.13 -12.87 -2.18
C MET A 1 -3.37 -14.13 -2.56
N CYS A 2 -4.06 -15.29 -2.67
CA CYS A 2 -3.42 -16.54 -3.09
C CYS A 2 -3.38 -16.58 -4.62
N ILE A 3 -2.35 -16.02 -5.21
CA ILE A 3 -2.09 -16.20 -6.64
C ILE A 3 -0.87 -17.10 -6.75
N ARG A 4 -1.10 -18.43 -6.82
CA ARG A 4 -0.13 -19.33 -7.44
C ARG A 4 -0.19 -19.06 -8.94
N ASP A 5 0.49 -18.02 -9.39
CA ASP A 5 0.67 -17.80 -10.82
C ASP A 5 1.84 -18.66 -11.30
N ARG A 6 1.55 -19.61 -12.17
CA ARG A 6 2.56 -20.53 -12.76
C ARG A 6 3.58 -19.82 -13.66
N ARG A 7 3.46 -18.51 -13.87
CA ARG A 7 4.39 -17.72 -14.69
C ARG A 7 5.66 -17.31 -13.96
N TYR A 8 5.63 -17.28 -12.61
CA TYR A 8 6.79 -16.91 -11.82
C TYR A 8 7.26 -18.08 -10.95
N PRO A 9 8.59 -18.32 -10.88
CA PRO A 9 9.14 -19.51 -10.21
C PRO A 9 9.06 -19.45 -8.68
N HIS A 10 8.86 -18.26 -8.11
CA HIS A 10 8.83 -18.04 -6.67
C HIS A 10 7.47 -17.53 -6.17
N PRO A 11 7.13 -17.74 -4.89
CA PRO A 11 5.97 -17.13 -4.27
C PRO A 11 6.00 -15.60 -4.37
N PRO A 12 4.84 -14.92 -4.45
CA PRO A 12 4.80 -13.46 -4.52
C PRO A 12 5.58 -12.75 -3.39
N GLU A 13 5.54 -13.29 -2.18
CA GLU A 13 6.24 -12.75 -1.01
C GLU A 13 7.76 -12.75 -1.21
N THR A 14 8.30 -13.79 -1.86
CA THR A 14 9.71 -13.87 -2.24
C THR A 14 10.03 -12.86 -3.33
N MET A 15 9.18 -12.77 -4.39
CA MET A 15 9.41 -11.88 -5.53
C MET A 15 9.45 -10.40 -5.12
N VAL A 16 8.77 -10.02 -4.02
CA VAL A 16 8.74 -8.65 -3.49
C VAL A 16 9.52 -8.52 -2.18
N SER A 17 10.55 -9.33 -1.97
CA SER A 17 11.50 -9.15 -0.86
C SER A 17 12.70 -8.30 -1.27
N ARG A 18 13.34 -7.66 -0.30
CA ARG A 18 14.53 -6.84 -0.53
C ARG A 18 15.70 -7.69 -1.03
N SER A 19 15.90 -8.85 -0.42
CA SER A 19 16.96 -9.78 -0.83
C SER A 19 16.77 -10.28 -2.26
N PHE A 20 15.54 -10.55 -2.69
CA PHE A 20 15.26 -10.93 -4.07
C PHE A 20 15.51 -9.76 -5.04
N PHE A 21 15.04 -8.55 -4.69
CA PHE A 21 15.31 -7.35 -5.48
C PHE A 21 16.81 -7.12 -5.70
N ASP A 22 17.62 -7.27 -4.65
CA ASP A 22 19.07 -7.06 -4.73
C ASP A 22 19.76 -8.14 -5.58
N ALA A 23 19.32 -9.40 -5.51
CA ALA A 23 19.91 -10.53 -6.23
C ALA A 23 19.39 -10.66 -7.68
N HIS A 24 18.13 -10.33 -7.92
CA HIS A 24 17.40 -10.55 -9.17
C HIS A 24 16.61 -9.33 -9.64
N PRO A 25 17.25 -8.14 -9.81
CA PRO A 25 16.53 -6.90 -10.08
C PRO A 25 15.69 -6.96 -11.37
N ARG A 26 16.16 -7.66 -12.43
CA ARG A 26 15.38 -7.82 -13.66
C ARG A 26 14.06 -8.56 -13.40
N GLU A 27 14.13 -9.71 -12.72
CA GLU A 27 12.94 -10.53 -12.45
C GLU A 27 11.97 -9.80 -11.50
N PHE A 28 12.51 -9.04 -10.54
CA PHE A 28 11.69 -8.14 -9.71
C PHE A 28 10.93 -7.14 -10.55
N PHE A 29 11.60 -6.42 -11.48
CA PHE A 29 10.92 -5.43 -12.32
C PHE A 29 9.96 -6.05 -13.32
N ASP A 30 10.21 -7.27 -13.80
CA ASP A 30 9.26 -8.00 -14.61
C ASP A 30 7.97 -8.29 -13.81
N PHE A 31 8.10 -8.81 -12.59
CA PHE A 31 6.99 -9.05 -11.68
C PHE A 31 6.28 -7.77 -11.26
N TYR A 32 7.03 -6.74 -10.88
CA TYR A 32 6.51 -5.45 -10.46
C TYR A 32 5.61 -4.83 -11.53
N CYS A 33 6.07 -4.79 -12.77
CA CYS A 33 5.30 -4.21 -13.87
C CYS A 33 4.09 -5.07 -14.28
N ASP A 34 4.19 -6.41 -14.19
CA ASP A 34 3.09 -7.31 -14.56
C ASP A 34 2.03 -7.44 -13.47
N ARG A 35 2.39 -7.28 -12.18
CA ARG A 35 1.52 -7.66 -11.06
C ARG A 35 1.22 -6.56 -10.05
N MET A 36 2.10 -5.58 -9.93
CA MET A 36 1.95 -4.54 -8.91
C MET A 36 1.46 -3.22 -9.49
N LEU A 37 1.77 -2.94 -10.75
CA LEU A 37 1.28 -1.74 -11.42
C LEU A 37 -0.13 -1.94 -11.95
N ALA A 38 -1.04 -1.08 -11.50
CA ALA A 38 -2.43 -1.00 -11.96
C ALA A 38 -2.77 0.47 -12.27
N LEU A 39 -2.00 1.08 -13.19
CA LEU A 39 -2.02 2.52 -13.46
C LEU A 39 -3.37 3.02 -14.01
N ASP A 40 -4.12 2.14 -14.68
CA ASP A 40 -5.45 2.43 -15.23
C ASP A 40 -6.58 2.20 -14.22
N ALA A 41 -6.26 1.78 -12.98
CA ALA A 41 -7.27 1.54 -11.97
C ALA A 41 -7.98 2.84 -11.55
N GLU A 42 -9.30 2.74 -11.35
CA GLU A 42 -10.14 3.84 -10.91
C GLU A 42 -10.64 3.64 -9.47
N PRO A 43 -10.77 4.74 -8.70
CA PRO A 43 -11.34 4.68 -7.38
C PRO A 43 -12.74 4.08 -7.39
N ASN A 44 -12.99 3.13 -6.50
CA ASN A 44 -14.31 2.56 -6.31
C ASN A 44 -15.17 3.41 -5.36
N ALA A 45 -16.40 2.97 -5.11
CA ALA A 45 -17.35 3.69 -4.26
C ALA A 45 -16.82 3.91 -2.82
N ALA A 46 -16.08 2.95 -2.25
CA ALA A 46 -15.49 3.11 -0.92
C ALA A 46 -14.44 4.23 -0.89
N HIS A 47 -13.54 4.29 -1.88
CA HIS A 47 -12.54 5.36 -1.95
C HIS A 47 -13.20 6.75 -2.01
N ARG A 48 -14.25 6.88 -2.86
CA ARG A 48 -14.98 8.14 -3.00
C ARG A 48 -15.72 8.55 -1.72
N LYS A 49 -16.32 7.57 -1.03
CA LYS A 49 -17.01 7.84 0.25
C LYS A 49 -16.05 8.26 1.35
N LEU A 50 -14.88 7.65 1.43
CA LEU A 50 -13.85 8.07 2.39
C LEU A 50 -13.38 9.51 2.12
N ALA A 51 -13.17 9.89 0.87
CA ALA A 51 -12.84 11.26 0.50
C ALA A 51 -13.98 12.27 0.81
N GLU A 52 -15.23 11.84 0.68
CA GLU A 52 -16.42 12.63 1.09
C GLU A 52 -16.43 12.85 2.61
N LEU A 53 -16.30 11.77 3.40
CA LEU A 53 -16.27 11.84 4.87
C LEU A 53 -15.10 12.68 5.41
N GLU A 54 -13.94 12.63 4.75
CA GLU A 54 -12.81 13.51 5.09
C GLU A 54 -13.15 14.98 4.82
N ARG A 55 -13.76 15.29 3.68
CA ARG A 55 -14.18 16.66 3.33
C ARG A 55 -15.24 17.20 4.28
N GLU A 56 -16.10 16.34 4.81
CA GLU A 56 -17.11 16.67 5.82
C GLU A 56 -16.55 16.81 7.24
N GLY A 57 -15.26 16.46 7.43
CA GLY A 57 -14.59 16.51 8.73
C GLY A 57 -14.91 15.33 9.66
N THR A 58 -15.58 14.29 9.16
CA THR A 58 -15.93 13.08 9.92
C THR A 58 -14.75 12.09 9.93
N LEU A 59 -14.00 11.97 8.82
CA LEU A 59 -12.82 11.11 8.71
C LEU A 59 -11.55 11.95 8.90
N SER A 60 -10.74 11.60 9.87
CA SER A 60 -9.48 12.29 10.18
C SER A 60 -8.30 11.83 9.33
N ALA A 61 -8.23 10.54 9.01
CA ALA A 61 -7.16 9.97 8.19
C ALA A 61 -7.55 8.63 7.56
N VAL A 62 -6.91 8.30 6.45
CA VAL A 62 -6.88 6.96 5.89
C VAL A 62 -5.48 6.37 6.13
N VAL A 63 -5.39 5.26 6.85
CA VAL A 63 -4.16 4.48 7.00
C VAL A 63 -4.24 3.29 6.06
N THR A 64 -3.39 3.23 5.06
CA THR A 64 -3.47 2.21 4.01
C THR A 64 -2.19 1.41 3.85
N GLN A 65 -2.36 0.12 3.55
CA GLN A 65 -1.29 -0.78 3.11
C GLN A 65 -1.19 -0.84 1.58
N ASN A 66 -2.16 -0.26 0.87
CA ASN A 66 -2.15 -0.22 -0.59
C ASN A 66 -1.17 0.83 -1.11
N ILE A 67 -0.59 0.53 -2.26
CA ILE A 67 0.45 1.34 -2.93
C ILE A 67 -0.06 2.01 -4.21
N ASP A 68 -1.35 1.85 -4.53
CA ASP A 68 -1.97 2.20 -5.82
C ASP A 68 -2.35 3.68 -5.98
N GLY A 69 -2.37 4.46 -4.87
CA GLY A 69 -2.73 5.88 -4.88
C GLY A 69 -4.22 6.15 -5.12
N LEU A 70 -5.09 5.13 -5.04
CA LEU A 70 -6.52 5.30 -5.34
C LEU A 70 -7.27 6.17 -4.33
N HIS A 71 -6.82 6.25 -3.09
CA HIS A 71 -7.39 7.18 -2.10
C HIS A 71 -7.15 8.63 -2.50
N GLN A 72 -5.92 8.99 -2.89
CA GLN A 72 -5.57 10.32 -3.37
C GLN A 72 -6.30 10.64 -4.68
N LYS A 73 -6.37 9.68 -5.60
CA LYS A 73 -7.11 9.81 -6.86
C LYS A 73 -8.62 10.04 -6.62
N ALA A 74 -9.17 9.51 -5.53
CA ALA A 74 -10.56 9.76 -5.11
C ALA A 74 -10.77 11.14 -4.45
N GLY A 75 -9.70 11.82 -4.05
CA GLY A 75 -9.73 13.14 -3.41
C GLY A 75 -9.40 13.16 -1.92
N SER A 76 -9.04 12.03 -1.30
CA SER A 76 -8.53 12.00 0.07
C SER A 76 -7.19 12.74 0.15
N ARG A 77 -6.98 13.50 1.23
CA ARG A 77 -5.81 14.35 1.45
C ARG A 77 -4.88 13.81 2.53
N ASN A 78 -5.45 13.32 3.63
CA ASN A 78 -4.69 12.75 4.74
C ASN A 78 -4.62 11.23 4.60
N VAL A 79 -3.75 10.76 3.70
CA VAL A 79 -3.55 9.35 3.42
C VAL A 79 -2.16 8.94 3.90
N LEU A 80 -2.10 8.03 4.86
CA LEU A 80 -0.88 7.51 5.46
C LEU A 80 -0.55 6.16 4.81
N GLU A 81 0.35 6.19 3.83
CA GLU A 81 0.73 5.06 2.99
C GLU A 81 1.84 4.25 3.66
N LEU A 82 1.47 3.25 4.49
CA LEU A 82 2.43 2.44 5.26
C LEU A 82 3.46 1.70 4.41
N HIS A 83 3.08 1.33 3.20
CA HIS A 83 3.94 0.58 2.28
C HIS A 83 4.41 1.44 1.08
N GLY A 84 4.31 2.77 1.19
CA GLY A 84 4.72 3.68 0.14
C GLY A 84 3.76 3.74 -1.06
N SER A 85 4.29 4.05 -2.25
CA SER A 85 3.47 4.28 -3.45
C SER A 85 4.22 3.93 -4.74
N VAL A 86 3.53 3.34 -5.71
CA VAL A 86 4.07 3.09 -7.05
C VAL A 86 4.32 4.39 -7.84
N TRP A 87 3.67 5.49 -7.44
CA TRP A 87 3.77 6.78 -8.13
C TRP A 87 5.05 7.54 -7.82
N ARG A 88 5.76 7.18 -6.74
CA ARG A 88 7.05 7.75 -6.35
C ARG A 88 8.15 6.73 -6.55
N ASN A 89 9.27 7.17 -7.07
CA ASN A 89 10.42 6.31 -7.31
C ASN A 89 11.70 7.12 -7.05
N PHE A 90 12.75 6.49 -6.55
CA PHE A 90 13.99 7.18 -6.20
C PHE A 90 15.22 6.40 -6.64
N CYS A 91 16.24 7.13 -7.04
CA CYS A 91 17.56 6.54 -7.23
C CYS A 91 18.11 6.08 -5.88
N MET A 92 18.53 4.83 -5.79
CA MET A 92 19.03 4.21 -4.55
C MET A 92 20.33 4.83 -4.01
N ASP A 93 21.07 5.58 -4.83
CA ASP A 93 22.34 6.21 -4.44
C ASP A 93 22.18 7.74 -4.29
N CYS A 94 21.83 8.46 -5.35
CA CYS A 94 21.77 9.91 -5.31
C CYS A 94 20.43 10.50 -4.87
N GLY A 95 19.42 9.68 -4.56
CA GLY A 95 18.11 10.11 -4.09
C GLY A 95 17.27 10.88 -5.12
N ALA A 96 17.69 10.96 -6.39
CA ALA A 96 16.94 11.66 -7.42
C ALA A 96 15.54 11.07 -7.58
N PRO A 97 14.46 11.88 -7.54
CA PRO A 97 13.09 11.42 -7.69
C PRO A 97 12.75 11.16 -9.16
N TYR A 98 11.84 10.22 -9.38
CA TYR A 98 11.28 9.85 -10.69
C TYR A 98 9.80 9.54 -10.56
N THR A 99 9.01 9.89 -11.58
CA THR A 99 7.63 9.41 -11.70
C THR A 99 7.61 7.95 -12.16
N VAL A 100 6.44 7.31 -12.10
CA VAL A 100 6.29 5.94 -12.60
C VAL A 100 6.51 5.87 -14.12
N GLU A 101 6.10 6.88 -14.87
CA GLU A 101 6.31 6.98 -16.32
C GLU A 101 7.80 7.08 -16.65
N GLU A 102 8.54 7.89 -15.91
CA GLU A 102 9.99 8.02 -16.06
C GLU A 102 10.70 6.72 -15.71
N LEU A 103 10.31 6.03 -14.63
CA LEU A 103 10.86 4.72 -14.28
C LEU A 103 10.64 3.71 -15.41
N LEU A 104 9.42 3.64 -15.98
CA LEU A 104 9.10 2.75 -17.08
C LEU A 104 9.89 3.10 -18.36
N ALA A 105 10.10 4.40 -18.63
CA ALA A 105 10.93 4.85 -19.75
C ALA A 105 12.40 4.45 -19.56
N LEU A 106 12.96 4.65 -18.38
CA LEU A 106 14.33 4.23 -18.04
C LEU A 106 14.48 2.71 -18.16
N ARG A 107 13.50 1.94 -17.67
CA ARG A 107 13.48 0.49 -17.81
C ARG A 107 13.49 0.05 -19.27
N LYS A 108 12.68 0.68 -20.13
CA LYS A 108 12.61 0.37 -21.56
C LYS A 108 13.93 0.68 -22.30
N GLN A 109 14.67 1.69 -21.85
CA GLN A 109 15.96 2.07 -22.44
C GLN A 109 17.12 1.18 -21.97
N SER A 110 16.96 0.49 -20.84
CA SER A 110 18.00 -0.33 -20.25
C SER A 110 18.09 -1.69 -20.95
N PRO A 111 19.27 -2.14 -21.40
CA PRO A 111 19.43 -3.44 -22.09
C PRO A 111 19.05 -4.63 -21.23
N ASP A 112 19.19 -4.54 -19.91
CA ASP A 112 18.87 -5.59 -18.94
C ASP A 112 17.46 -5.46 -18.35
N GLY A 113 16.68 -4.45 -18.78
CA GLY A 113 15.34 -4.20 -18.27
C GLY A 113 15.29 -3.68 -16.82
N VAL A 114 16.41 -3.18 -16.28
CA VAL A 114 16.50 -2.58 -14.95
C VAL A 114 16.61 -1.06 -15.08
N PRO A 115 15.68 -0.25 -14.52
CA PRO A 115 15.72 1.19 -14.65
C PRO A 115 16.93 1.77 -13.92
N ARG A 116 17.74 2.56 -14.62
CA ARG A 116 18.96 3.16 -14.08
C ARG A 116 18.91 4.68 -14.14
N CYS A 117 19.37 5.30 -13.05
CA CYS A 117 19.47 6.73 -12.91
C CYS A 117 20.44 7.32 -13.96
N PRO A 118 20.01 8.27 -14.78
CA PRO A 118 20.91 8.90 -15.79
C PRO A 118 22.01 9.77 -15.17
N ARG A 119 21.90 10.09 -13.85
CA ARG A 119 22.90 10.92 -13.13
C ARG A 119 24.07 10.10 -12.61
N CYS A 120 23.82 8.90 -12.05
CA CYS A 120 24.85 8.10 -11.36
C CYS A 120 24.90 6.64 -11.80
N GLY A 121 23.98 6.17 -12.66
CA GLY A 121 23.95 4.79 -13.17
C GLY A 121 23.35 3.77 -12.21
N THR A 122 23.02 4.16 -10.96
CA THR A 122 22.44 3.26 -9.95
C THR A 122 20.96 2.98 -10.23
N ILE A 123 20.45 1.88 -9.69
CA ILE A 123 19.03 1.47 -9.89
C ILE A 123 18.08 2.55 -9.33
N VAL A 124 17.01 2.82 -10.08
CA VAL A 124 15.85 3.58 -9.61
C VAL A 124 14.84 2.58 -9.04
N LYS A 125 14.61 2.63 -7.71
CA LYS A 125 13.69 1.73 -7.00
C LYS A 125 12.35 2.44 -6.79
N PRO A 126 11.21 1.72 -6.95
CA PRO A 126 9.91 2.23 -6.48
C PRO A 126 9.93 2.54 -4.98
N ASP A 127 9.26 3.60 -4.58
CA ASP A 127 9.00 3.93 -3.17
C ASP A 127 7.93 2.98 -2.59
N VAL A 128 8.22 1.69 -2.68
CA VAL A 128 7.39 0.61 -2.15
C VAL A 128 8.22 -0.17 -1.15
N VAL A 129 7.67 -0.33 0.06
CA VAL A 129 8.30 -1.12 1.12
C VAL A 129 8.22 -2.60 0.74
N LEU A 130 9.37 -3.22 0.55
CA LEU A 130 9.48 -4.64 0.28
C LEU A 130 9.51 -5.44 1.59
N TYR A 131 9.20 -6.73 1.53
CA TYR A 131 9.51 -7.59 2.68
C TYR A 131 10.99 -7.44 3.05
N GLU A 132 11.30 -7.53 4.34
CA GLU A 132 12.64 -7.30 4.93
C GLU A 132 13.02 -5.81 5.05
N GLU A 133 12.24 -4.87 4.48
CA GLU A 133 12.46 -3.45 4.69
C GLU A 133 11.61 -2.93 5.87
N PRO A 134 12.12 -1.98 6.67
CA PRO A 134 11.31 -1.32 7.69
C PRO A 134 10.29 -0.39 7.05
N LEU A 135 9.19 -0.15 7.77
CA LEU A 135 8.27 0.94 7.43
C LEU A 135 8.93 2.29 7.74
N ASP A 136 8.45 3.35 7.09
CA ASP A 136 8.87 4.72 7.39
C ASP A 136 8.40 5.15 8.77
N ASP A 137 9.34 5.52 9.65
CA ASP A 137 9.06 5.89 11.04
C ASP A 137 8.12 7.09 11.18
N GLY A 138 8.21 8.05 10.25
CA GLY A 138 7.34 9.22 10.20
C GLY A 138 5.89 8.83 9.92
N THR A 139 5.69 7.99 8.90
CA THR A 139 4.38 7.47 8.51
C THR A 139 3.78 6.60 9.61
N VAL A 140 4.57 5.72 10.21
CA VAL A 140 4.13 4.87 11.35
C VAL A 140 3.71 5.73 12.52
N THR A 141 4.51 6.73 12.90
CA THR A 141 4.19 7.64 14.00
C THR A 141 2.90 8.41 13.74
N ALA A 142 2.70 8.90 12.52
CA ALA A 142 1.48 9.60 12.12
C ALA A 142 0.26 8.65 12.17
N ALA A 143 0.40 7.42 11.69
CA ALA A 143 -0.64 6.40 11.72
C ALA A 143 -1.03 6.03 13.16
N VAL A 144 -0.06 5.81 14.04
CA VAL A 144 -0.31 5.53 15.46
C VAL A 144 -1.07 6.68 16.12
N ARG A 145 -0.66 7.94 15.86
CA ARG A 145 -1.37 9.11 16.40
C ARG A 145 -2.81 9.20 15.90
N ALA A 146 -3.04 8.99 14.61
CA ALA A 146 -4.38 9.03 14.01
C ALA A 146 -5.27 7.93 14.60
N ILE A 147 -4.75 6.70 14.75
CA ILE A 147 -5.47 5.57 15.34
C ILE A 147 -5.78 5.81 16.82
N ALA A 148 -4.79 6.26 17.60
CA ALA A 148 -4.96 6.47 19.04
C ALA A 148 -5.90 7.64 19.39
N SER A 149 -6.07 8.60 18.49
CA SER A 149 -6.95 9.77 18.70
C SER A 149 -8.37 9.59 18.14
N ALA A 150 -8.66 8.47 17.50
CA ALA A 150 -9.96 8.23 16.89
C ALA A 150 -10.98 7.69 17.93
N ASP A 151 -12.22 8.16 17.86
CA ASP A 151 -13.34 7.60 18.63
C ASP A 151 -13.87 6.32 17.97
N LEU A 152 -13.83 6.26 16.64
CA LEU A 152 -14.20 5.11 15.83
C LEU A 152 -13.04 4.70 14.91
N LEU A 153 -12.63 3.45 14.99
CA LEU A 153 -11.72 2.83 14.03
C LEU A 153 -12.48 1.88 13.10
N VAL A 154 -12.41 2.11 11.80
CA VAL A 154 -12.97 1.21 10.79
C VAL A 154 -11.84 0.47 10.09
N ILE A 155 -11.78 -0.84 10.24
CA ILE A 155 -10.84 -1.71 9.55
C ILE A 155 -11.54 -2.32 8.33
N ALA A 156 -10.96 -2.13 7.15
CA ALA A 156 -11.63 -2.49 5.90
C ALA A 156 -10.71 -3.21 4.90
N GLY A 157 -11.18 -4.32 4.34
CA GLY A 157 -10.54 -5.00 3.21
C GLY A 157 -9.15 -5.58 3.47
N THR A 158 -8.83 -5.93 4.71
CA THR A 158 -7.53 -6.49 5.09
C THR A 158 -7.68 -7.81 5.84
N SER A 159 -6.70 -8.72 5.68
CA SER A 159 -6.63 -9.95 6.46
C SER A 159 -6.05 -9.76 7.86
N LEU A 160 -5.46 -8.58 8.14
CA LEU A 160 -4.68 -8.28 9.35
C LEU A 160 -3.55 -9.30 9.63
N ALA A 161 -2.94 -9.84 8.57
CA ALA A 161 -1.90 -10.85 8.65
C ALA A 161 -0.49 -10.30 8.36
N VAL A 162 -0.38 -9.10 7.80
CA VAL A 162 0.91 -8.50 7.40
C VAL A 162 1.41 -7.57 8.51
N TYR A 163 2.44 -8.01 9.20
CA TYR A 163 3.14 -7.22 10.22
C TYR A 163 4.30 -6.43 9.62
N PRO A 164 4.66 -5.23 10.17
CA PRO A 164 4.13 -4.66 11.42
C PRO A 164 2.79 -3.90 11.28
N ALA A 165 2.31 -3.64 10.07
CA ALA A 165 1.12 -2.82 9.82
C ALA A 165 -0.14 -3.34 10.56
N ALA A 166 -0.34 -4.66 10.64
CA ALA A 166 -1.46 -5.27 11.35
C ALA A 166 -1.44 -5.00 12.87
N GLY A 167 -0.26 -4.74 13.45
CA GLY A 167 -0.11 -4.41 14.87
C GLY A 167 -0.49 -2.97 15.24
N LEU A 168 -0.65 -2.07 14.26
CA LEU A 168 -0.97 -0.67 14.54
C LEU A 168 -2.35 -0.49 15.19
N ILE A 169 -3.28 -1.43 14.97
CA ILE A 169 -4.59 -1.41 15.63
C ILE A 169 -4.52 -1.55 17.15
N ASP A 170 -3.44 -2.09 17.70
CA ASP A 170 -3.25 -2.24 19.14
C ASP A 170 -3.09 -0.88 19.87
N TYR A 171 -2.82 0.19 19.10
CA TYR A 171 -2.80 1.56 19.62
C TYR A 171 -4.17 2.23 19.70
N PHE A 172 -5.23 1.59 19.16
CA PHE A 172 -6.58 2.10 19.26
C PHE A 172 -7.09 1.99 20.69
N SER A 173 -7.60 3.11 21.21
CA SER A 173 -8.16 3.23 22.56
C SER A 173 -9.52 3.93 22.58
N GLY A 174 -10.13 4.13 21.43
CA GLY A 174 -11.46 4.73 21.31
C GLY A 174 -12.59 3.75 21.63
N ASP A 175 -13.82 4.25 21.54
CA ASP A 175 -14.99 3.54 22.03
C ASP A 175 -15.55 2.49 21.04
N HIS A 176 -15.27 2.64 19.72
CA HIS A 176 -15.92 1.85 18.70
C HIS A 176 -14.95 1.28 17.66
N LEU A 177 -14.95 -0.04 17.50
CA LEU A 177 -14.20 -0.77 16.48
C LEU A 177 -15.15 -1.47 15.52
N ALA A 178 -15.08 -1.13 14.23
CA ALA A 178 -15.83 -1.82 13.19
C ALA A 178 -14.89 -2.51 12.18
N ILE A 179 -15.23 -3.73 11.78
CA ILE A 179 -14.49 -4.50 10.77
C ILE A 179 -15.39 -4.80 9.58
N ILE A 180 -14.97 -4.37 8.38
CA ILE A 180 -15.66 -4.64 7.12
C ILE A 180 -14.73 -5.49 6.26
N ASN A 181 -14.93 -6.80 6.27
CA ASN A 181 -14.09 -7.72 5.50
C ASN A 181 -14.88 -8.93 5.02
N ARG A 182 -14.52 -9.50 3.86
CA ARG A 182 -15.23 -10.68 3.30
C ARG A 182 -14.95 -11.95 4.06
N THR A 183 -13.79 -12.07 4.67
CA THR A 183 -13.36 -13.24 5.43
C THR A 183 -13.11 -12.85 6.87
N PRO A 184 -13.27 -13.76 7.83
CA PRO A 184 -12.94 -13.52 9.23
C PRO A 184 -11.50 -13.04 9.40
N THR A 185 -11.28 -12.21 10.42
CA THR A 185 -9.95 -11.72 10.82
C THR A 185 -9.63 -12.16 12.25
N PRO A 186 -8.35 -12.18 12.65
CA PRO A 186 -7.97 -12.48 14.03
C PRO A 186 -8.51 -11.48 15.07
N ARG A 187 -9.06 -10.36 14.63
CA ARG A 187 -9.56 -9.27 15.49
C ARG A 187 -11.08 -9.19 15.61
N ASP A 188 -11.81 -10.02 14.89
CA ASP A 188 -13.28 -10.00 14.90
C ASP A 188 -13.88 -10.11 16.31
N ALA A 189 -13.25 -10.89 17.21
CA ALA A 189 -13.71 -11.06 18.59
C ALA A 189 -13.59 -9.77 19.46
N HIS A 190 -12.85 -8.77 19.00
CA HIS A 190 -12.63 -7.51 19.71
C HIS A 190 -13.40 -6.34 19.09
N ALA A 191 -14.08 -6.58 17.95
CA ALA A 191 -14.85 -5.55 17.25
C ALA A 191 -16.28 -5.48 17.77
N ASP A 192 -16.81 -4.26 17.88
CA ASP A 192 -18.22 -4.01 18.21
C ASP A 192 -19.13 -4.38 17.04
N LEU A 193 -18.61 -4.23 15.82
CA LEU A 193 -19.35 -4.52 14.59
C LEU A 193 -18.47 -5.22 13.56
N CYS A 194 -18.92 -6.41 13.09
CA CYS A 194 -18.30 -7.11 11.96
C CYS A 194 -19.28 -7.22 10.80
N ILE A 195 -18.90 -6.73 9.61
CA ILE A 195 -19.71 -6.82 8.40
C ILE A 195 -18.98 -7.67 7.36
N ALA A 196 -19.46 -8.91 7.15
CA ALA A 196 -18.86 -9.88 6.26
C ALA A 196 -19.25 -9.65 4.80
N THR A 197 -18.77 -8.55 4.18
CA THR A 197 -19.06 -8.22 2.78
C THR A 197 -17.95 -7.38 2.13
N ASN A 198 -18.19 -7.00 0.87
CA ASN A 198 -17.29 -6.09 0.14
C ASN A 198 -17.43 -4.66 0.68
N VAL A 199 -16.30 -4.00 0.95
CA VAL A 199 -16.22 -2.63 1.49
C VAL A 199 -16.99 -1.62 0.64
N GLY A 200 -16.87 -1.72 -0.69
CA GLY A 200 -17.58 -0.86 -1.63
C GLY A 200 -19.11 -0.97 -1.58
N LYS A 201 -19.64 -2.10 -1.09
CA LYS A 201 -21.09 -2.27 -0.87
C LYS A 201 -21.56 -1.60 0.42
N VAL A 202 -20.69 -1.49 1.42
CA VAL A 202 -21.04 -0.87 2.71
C VAL A 202 -20.91 0.64 2.64
N LEU A 203 -19.80 1.12 2.09
CA LEU A 203 -19.48 2.54 2.04
C LEU A 203 -19.99 3.25 0.76
N GLY A 204 -20.54 2.52 -0.19
CA GLY A 204 -20.92 3.07 -1.51
C GLY A 204 -22.37 3.56 -1.62
N TYR A 205 -23.06 3.74 -0.49
CA TYR A 205 -24.43 4.29 -0.43
C TYR A 205 -24.43 5.77 -0.08
#